data_e3f7b93b46ff6a51e652c798817e58b4
#
_entry.id   e3f7b93b46ff6a51e652c798817e58b4
#
_cell.length_a   1.000
_cell.length_b   1.000
_cell.length_c   1.000
_cell.angle_alpha   90.00
_cell.angle_beta   90.00
_cell.angle_gamma   90.00
#
_symmetry.space_group_name_H-M   'P 1'
#
loop_
_entity.id
_entity.type
_entity.pdbx_description
1 polymer ?
#
loop_
_entity_poly.entity_id
_entity_poly.type
_entity_poly.pdbx_seq_one_letter_code
_entity_poly.pdbx_strand_id
1 'polypeptide(L)'
;MPANDLQLLLNLGFIVITAATFAFVGKLIRMPTIVGYILAGIVLGPVLHLVELDHSLELISELGIALLLFLVGLELSFAKVKDLGRVALILGGIQVLLTAIGGMLVAHFMGFAPMEAIFLGGTVTFSSTVVVIKLLDQKGVMNRLYARISIALFLAQDIVVI
;
A
#
# COMPACT_ATOMS: atom_id res chain seq x y z
N MET A 1 19.18 24.07 19.52
CA MET A 1 18.12 23.13 19.15
C MET A 1 17.92 22.20 20.34
N PRO A 2 16.70 21.93 20.79
CA PRO A 2 16.45 20.90 21.78
C PRO A 2 16.96 19.55 21.24
N ALA A 3 17.44 18.69 22.12
CA ALA A 3 18.06 17.41 21.73
C ALA A 3 17.13 16.55 20.83
N ASN A 4 15.81 16.67 21.02
CA ASN A 4 14.80 15.96 20.22
C ASN A 4 14.78 16.41 18.75
N ASP A 5 14.98 17.71 18.46
CA ASP A 5 14.96 18.20 17.07
C ASP A 5 16.18 17.69 16.28
N LEU A 6 17.34 17.64 16.92
CA LEU A 6 18.54 17.10 16.28
C LEU A 6 18.40 15.61 16.01
N GLN A 7 17.82 14.87 16.93
CA GLN A 7 17.58 13.43 16.77
C GLN A 7 16.59 13.16 15.63
N LEU A 8 15.51 13.94 15.53
CA LEU A 8 14.54 13.85 14.44
C LEU A 8 15.22 14.10 13.07
N LEU A 9 16.06 15.13 12.97
CA LEU A 9 16.78 15.43 11.74
C LEU A 9 17.75 14.30 11.34
N LEU A 10 18.45 13.70 12.31
CA LEU A 10 19.34 12.56 12.07
C LEU A 10 18.54 11.34 11.61
N ASN A 11 17.43 11.03 12.26
CA ASN A 11 16.55 9.92 11.86
C ASN A 11 16.03 10.11 10.44
N LEU A 12 15.55 11.31 10.09
CA LEU A 12 15.11 11.64 8.73
C LEU A 12 16.24 11.51 7.72
N GLY A 13 17.45 11.96 8.08
CA GLY A 13 18.65 11.80 7.26
C GLY A 13 18.96 10.32 6.97
N PHE A 14 18.98 9.48 8.01
CA PHE A 14 19.17 8.03 7.86
C PHE A 14 18.10 7.39 6.98
N ILE A 15 16.82 7.74 7.20
CA ILE A 15 15.69 7.22 6.41
C ILE A 15 15.86 7.59 4.93
N VAL A 16 16.13 8.85 4.62
CA VAL A 16 16.24 9.33 3.23
C VAL A 16 17.44 8.70 2.53
N ILE A 17 18.60 8.68 3.16
CA ILE A 17 19.83 8.12 2.57
C ILE A 17 19.66 6.62 2.31
N THR A 18 19.15 5.89 3.31
CA THR A 18 18.98 4.44 3.19
C THR A 18 17.90 4.11 2.16
N ALA A 19 16.76 4.81 2.18
CA ALA A 19 15.69 4.65 1.20
C ALA A 19 16.20 4.93 -0.22
N ALA A 20 16.97 6.00 -0.44
CA ALA A 20 17.55 6.32 -1.74
C ALA A 20 18.55 5.24 -2.19
N THR A 21 19.38 4.73 -1.29
CA THR A 21 20.34 3.66 -1.58
C THR A 21 19.64 2.37 -2.00
N PHE A 22 18.64 1.93 -1.21
CA PHE A 22 17.88 0.72 -1.53
C PHE A 22 17.04 0.89 -2.82
N ALA A 23 16.47 2.06 -3.06
CA ALA A 23 15.76 2.36 -4.30
C ALA A 23 16.71 2.31 -5.51
N PHE A 24 17.92 2.85 -5.39
CA PHE A 24 18.95 2.82 -6.44
C PHE A 24 19.41 1.38 -6.71
N VAL A 25 19.77 0.63 -5.69
CA VAL A 25 20.15 -0.79 -5.81
C VAL A 25 19.00 -1.62 -6.37
N GLY A 26 17.77 -1.41 -5.87
CA GLY A 26 16.58 -2.07 -6.37
C GLY A 26 16.35 -1.83 -7.86
N LYS A 27 16.59 -0.61 -8.34
CA LYS A 27 16.49 -0.27 -9.76
C LYS A 27 17.49 -1.07 -10.62
N LEU A 28 18.70 -1.31 -10.14
CA LEU A 28 19.71 -2.12 -10.85
C LEU A 28 19.25 -3.56 -11.05
N ILE A 29 18.51 -4.13 -10.11
CA ILE A 29 17.97 -5.50 -10.17
C ILE A 29 16.51 -5.54 -10.65
N ARG A 30 16.02 -4.44 -11.21
CA ARG A 30 14.65 -4.28 -11.73
C ARG A 30 13.54 -4.49 -10.69
N MET A 31 13.82 -4.24 -9.42
CA MET A 31 12.80 -4.25 -8.36
C MET A 31 12.00 -2.95 -8.35
N PRO A 32 10.69 -3.01 -8.01
CA PRO A 32 9.89 -1.81 -7.77
C PRO A 32 10.49 -0.97 -6.63
N THR A 33 10.54 0.34 -6.79
CA THR A 33 11.13 1.27 -5.82
C THR A 33 10.50 1.15 -4.42
N ILE A 34 9.20 0.88 -4.37
CA ILE A 34 8.47 0.71 -3.10
C ILE A 34 9.01 -0.47 -2.27
N VAL A 35 9.45 -1.56 -2.92
CA VAL A 35 10.08 -2.70 -2.23
C VAL A 35 11.41 -2.27 -1.61
N GLY A 36 12.19 -1.43 -2.32
CA GLY A 36 13.42 -0.84 -1.78
C GLY A 36 13.15 -0.02 -0.52
N TYR A 37 12.09 0.79 -0.50
CA TYR A 37 11.72 1.58 0.69
C TYR A 37 11.33 0.71 1.88
N ILE A 38 10.56 -0.37 1.65
CA ILE A 38 10.20 -1.32 2.70
C ILE A 38 11.44 -2.00 3.28
N LEU A 39 12.34 -2.46 2.42
CA LEU A 39 13.60 -3.09 2.85
C LEU A 39 14.49 -2.10 3.62
N ALA A 40 14.55 -0.84 3.20
CA ALA A 40 15.27 0.21 3.93
C ALA A 40 14.70 0.39 5.34
N GLY A 41 13.38 0.43 5.50
CA GLY A 41 12.71 0.54 6.79
C GLY A 41 12.99 -0.67 7.69
N ILE A 42 12.95 -1.90 7.14
CA ILE A 42 13.28 -3.13 7.89
C ILE A 42 14.73 -3.10 8.37
N VAL A 43 15.66 -2.64 7.53
CA VAL A 43 17.08 -2.57 7.91
C VAL A 43 17.32 -1.52 9.00
N LEU A 44 16.74 -0.32 8.86
CA LEU A 44 16.94 0.77 9.84
C LEU A 44 16.26 0.51 11.18
N GLY A 45 15.06 -0.07 11.17
CA GLY A 45 14.29 -0.36 12.38
C GLY A 45 14.69 -1.71 13.00
N PRO A 46 14.01 -2.83 12.66
CA PRO A 46 14.16 -4.11 13.35
C PRO A 46 15.56 -4.72 13.28
N VAL A 47 16.36 -4.45 12.24
CA VAL A 47 17.68 -5.09 12.06
C VAL A 47 18.80 -4.30 12.73
N LEU A 48 18.90 -3.00 12.48
CA LEU A 48 19.99 -2.18 12.99
C LEU A 48 19.62 -1.37 14.24
N HIS A 49 18.33 -1.24 14.55
CA HIS A 49 17.81 -0.42 15.66
C HIS A 49 18.36 1.02 15.64
N LEU A 50 18.62 1.56 14.44
CA LEU A 50 19.15 2.92 14.27
C LEU A 50 18.06 3.99 14.32
N VAL A 51 16.84 3.62 13.95
CA VAL A 51 15.67 4.50 13.93
C VAL A 51 14.55 3.81 14.68
N GLU A 52 14.11 4.41 15.76
CA GLU A 52 12.93 4.01 16.50
C GLU A 52 11.73 4.88 16.07
N LEU A 53 10.56 4.26 15.96
CA LEU A 53 9.34 4.97 15.61
C LEU A 53 8.88 5.77 16.82
N ASP A 54 9.16 7.06 16.83
CA ASP A 54 8.64 8.00 17.80
C ASP A 54 7.41 8.73 17.26
N HIS A 55 6.71 9.46 18.11
CA HIS A 55 5.50 10.20 17.74
C HIS A 55 5.73 11.21 16.60
N SER A 56 6.91 11.81 16.51
CA SER A 56 7.25 12.78 15.46
C SER A 56 7.39 12.11 14.10
N LEU A 57 8.05 10.95 14.04
CA LEU A 57 8.16 10.17 12.81
C LEU A 57 6.81 9.58 12.39
N GLU A 58 5.97 9.18 13.35
CA GLU A 58 4.60 8.72 13.08
C GLU A 58 3.78 9.81 12.39
N LEU A 59 3.76 11.05 12.93
CA LEU A 59 3.09 12.19 12.32
C LEU A 59 3.60 12.51 10.91
N ILE A 60 4.92 12.46 10.70
CA ILE A 60 5.51 12.69 9.37
C ILE A 60 5.08 11.58 8.40
N SER A 61 5.02 10.33 8.86
CA SER A 61 4.54 9.20 8.06
C SER A 61 3.07 9.38 7.64
N GLU A 62 2.20 9.77 8.59
CA GLU A 62 0.78 10.05 8.31
C GLU A 62 0.61 11.19 7.30
N LEU A 63 1.37 12.28 7.44
CA LEU A 63 1.39 13.37 6.47
C LEU A 63 1.88 12.88 5.09
N GLY A 64 2.90 12.03 5.06
CA GLY A 64 3.40 11.42 3.82
C GLY A 64 2.34 10.58 3.11
N ILE A 65 1.60 9.76 3.87
CA ILE A 65 0.49 8.97 3.35
C ILE A 65 -0.64 9.87 2.82
N ALA A 66 -1.02 10.91 3.59
CA ALA A 66 -2.06 11.84 3.17
C ALA A 66 -1.71 12.58 1.87
N LEU A 67 -0.46 13.05 1.74
CA LEU A 67 0.03 13.69 0.52
C LEU A 67 0.09 12.71 -0.66
N LEU A 68 0.51 11.46 -0.43
CA LEU A 68 0.52 10.43 -1.47
C LEU A 68 -0.89 10.14 -1.97
N LEU A 69 -1.85 9.96 -1.06
CA LEU A 69 -3.26 9.76 -1.40
C LEU A 69 -3.85 10.95 -2.16
N PHE A 70 -3.50 12.17 -1.77
CA PHE A 70 -3.90 13.39 -2.47
C PHE A 70 -3.37 13.42 -3.90
N LEU A 71 -2.09 13.11 -4.11
CA LEU A 71 -1.50 13.03 -5.46
C LEU A 71 -2.19 11.96 -6.31
N VAL A 72 -2.42 10.78 -5.75
CA VAL A 72 -3.16 9.71 -6.43
C VAL A 72 -4.57 10.17 -6.79
N GLY A 73 -5.26 10.87 -5.88
CA GLY A 73 -6.59 11.43 -6.13
C GLY A 73 -6.60 12.43 -7.28
N LEU A 74 -5.57 13.26 -7.43
CA LEU A 74 -5.43 14.19 -8.55
C LEU A 74 -5.20 13.49 -9.91
N GLU A 75 -4.48 12.38 -9.92
CA GLU A 75 -4.21 11.59 -11.14
C GLU A 75 -5.42 10.77 -11.58
N LEU A 76 -6.34 10.45 -10.65
CA LEU A 76 -7.56 9.71 -10.94
C LEU A 76 -8.58 10.59 -11.66
N SER A 77 -8.77 10.33 -12.95
CA SER A 77 -9.85 10.95 -13.72
C SER A 77 -11.16 10.16 -13.54
N PHE A 78 -12.13 10.73 -12.85
CA PHE A 78 -13.48 10.15 -12.69
C PHE A 78 -14.13 9.78 -14.03
N ALA A 79 -13.86 10.55 -15.08
CA ALA A 79 -14.37 10.24 -16.42
C ALA A 79 -13.84 8.91 -16.96
N LYS A 80 -12.58 8.58 -16.70
CA LYS A 80 -11.95 7.30 -17.14
C LYS A 80 -12.46 6.08 -16.34
N VAL A 81 -12.93 6.30 -15.12
CA VAL A 81 -13.45 5.23 -14.24
C VAL A 81 -14.93 4.98 -14.50
N LYS A 82 -15.71 6.03 -14.86
CA LYS A 82 -17.14 5.95 -15.09
C LYS A 82 -17.53 4.93 -16.17
N ASP A 83 -16.76 4.88 -17.27
CA ASP A 83 -17.04 3.96 -18.39
C ASP A 83 -16.83 2.48 -18.01
N LEU A 84 -16.03 2.20 -16.97
CA LEU A 84 -15.72 0.86 -16.49
C LEU A 84 -16.49 0.50 -15.20
N GLY A 85 -17.30 1.41 -14.66
CA GLY A 85 -17.93 1.28 -13.34
C GLY A 85 -18.74 -0.02 -13.17
N ARG A 86 -19.54 -0.41 -14.18
CA ARG A 86 -20.31 -1.66 -14.11
C ARG A 86 -19.43 -2.91 -14.12
N VAL A 87 -18.38 -2.92 -14.94
CA VAL A 87 -17.42 -4.03 -15.02
C VAL A 87 -16.62 -4.12 -13.70
N ALA A 88 -16.18 -2.98 -13.19
CA ALA A 88 -15.44 -2.90 -11.94
C ALA A 88 -16.29 -3.36 -10.73
N LEU A 89 -17.56 -2.98 -10.66
CA LEU A 89 -18.47 -3.41 -9.59
C LEU A 89 -18.72 -4.92 -9.62
N ILE A 90 -18.96 -5.49 -10.81
CA ILE A 90 -19.18 -6.94 -10.95
C ILE A 90 -17.91 -7.71 -10.62
N LEU A 91 -16.78 -7.35 -11.22
CA LEU A 91 -15.51 -8.03 -10.98
C LEU A 91 -15.02 -7.82 -9.53
N GLY A 92 -15.19 -6.62 -8.99
CA GLY A 92 -14.87 -6.32 -7.60
C GLY A 92 -15.71 -7.12 -6.62
N GLY A 93 -17.02 -7.21 -6.84
CA GLY A 93 -17.91 -8.01 -6.00
C GLY A 93 -17.57 -9.50 -6.04
N ILE A 94 -17.30 -10.06 -7.23
CA ILE A 94 -16.87 -11.46 -7.37
C ILE A 94 -15.52 -11.69 -6.67
N GLN A 95 -14.56 -10.81 -6.86
CA GLN A 95 -13.23 -10.91 -6.26
C GLN A 95 -13.33 -10.82 -4.72
N VAL A 96 -14.08 -9.87 -4.17
CA VAL A 96 -14.33 -9.72 -2.73
C VAL A 96 -14.90 -11.03 -2.16
N LEU A 97 -15.94 -11.59 -2.78
CA LEU A 97 -16.55 -12.84 -2.34
C LEU A 97 -15.57 -14.01 -2.39
N LEU A 98 -14.86 -14.19 -3.51
CA LEU A 98 -13.92 -15.32 -3.67
C LEU A 98 -12.76 -15.23 -2.69
N THR A 99 -12.19 -14.04 -2.47
CA THR A 99 -11.09 -13.86 -1.52
C THR A 99 -11.54 -13.97 -0.06
N ALA A 100 -12.74 -13.46 0.28
CA ALA A 100 -13.31 -13.61 1.62
C ALA A 100 -13.56 -15.10 1.94
N ILE A 101 -14.22 -15.81 1.05
CA ILE A 101 -14.49 -17.25 1.22
C ILE A 101 -13.17 -18.05 1.26
N GLY A 102 -12.23 -17.77 0.36
CA GLY A 102 -10.93 -18.42 0.35
C GLY A 102 -10.12 -18.18 1.63
N GLY A 103 -10.06 -16.93 2.08
CA GLY A 103 -9.40 -16.55 3.33
C GLY A 103 -10.06 -17.19 4.56
N MET A 104 -11.40 -17.21 4.61
CA MET A 104 -12.17 -17.88 5.68
C MET A 104 -11.89 -19.37 5.71
N LEU A 105 -11.87 -20.06 4.56
CA LEU A 105 -11.56 -21.48 4.49
C LEU A 105 -10.14 -21.76 4.98
N VAL A 106 -9.15 -21.00 4.51
CA VAL A 106 -7.75 -21.15 4.97
C VAL A 106 -7.65 -20.95 6.48
N ALA A 107 -8.25 -19.90 7.03
CA ALA A 107 -8.25 -19.65 8.47
C ALA A 107 -8.92 -20.78 9.25
N HIS A 108 -10.05 -21.30 8.75
CA HIS A 108 -10.73 -22.44 9.37
C HIS A 108 -9.85 -23.71 9.39
N PHE A 109 -9.17 -24.03 8.28
CA PHE A 109 -8.22 -25.15 8.23
C PHE A 109 -6.99 -24.95 9.13
N MET A 110 -6.61 -23.72 9.41
CA MET A 110 -5.57 -23.38 10.39
C MET A 110 -6.01 -23.51 11.85
N GLY A 111 -7.29 -23.83 12.10
CA GLY A 111 -7.83 -24.06 13.45
C GLY A 111 -8.42 -22.84 14.15
N PHE A 112 -8.61 -21.72 13.44
CA PHE A 112 -9.29 -20.55 13.99
C PHE A 112 -10.78 -20.83 14.20
N ALA A 113 -11.35 -20.21 15.26
CA ALA A 113 -12.78 -20.27 15.51
C ALA A 113 -13.58 -19.68 14.33
N PRO A 114 -14.84 -20.14 14.08
CA PRO A 114 -15.62 -19.69 12.94
C PRO A 114 -15.74 -18.16 12.80
N MET A 115 -15.92 -17.46 13.91
CA MET A 115 -16.00 -15.99 13.92
C MET A 115 -14.67 -15.35 13.55
N GLU A 116 -13.55 -15.86 14.07
CA GLU A 116 -12.21 -15.40 13.72
C GLU A 116 -11.89 -15.65 12.24
N ALA A 117 -12.28 -16.82 11.72
CA ALA A 117 -12.09 -17.15 10.32
C ALA A 117 -12.86 -16.20 9.39
N ILE A 118 -14.08 -15.79 9.78
CA ILE A 118 -14.86 -14.78 9.02
C ILE A 118 -14.14 -13.44 9.02
N PHE A 119 -13.65 -12.97 10.17
CA PHE A 119 -12.90 -11.72 10.28
C PHE A 119 -11.61 -11.74 9.45
N LEU A 120 -10.84 -12.84 9.54
CA LEU A 120 -9.61 -13.01 8.76
C LEU A 120 -9.90 -13.05 7.26
N GLY A 121 -10.95 -13.76 6.84
CA GLY A 121 -11.38 -13.80 5.44
C GLY A 121 -11.78 -12.42 4.93
N GLY A 122 -12.50 -11.64 5.73
CA GLY A 122 -12.83 -10.25 5.43
C GLY A 122 -11.58 -9.38 5.29
N THR A 123 -10.66 -9.45 6.25
CA THR A 123 -9.43 -8.65 6.27
C THR A 123 -8.54 -8.90 5.05
N VAL A 124 -8.36 -10.16 4.65
CA VAL A 124 -7.51 -10.54 3.49
C VAL A 124 -8.12 -10.07 2.16
N THR A 125 -9.41 -9.78 2.14
CA THR A 125 -10.10 -9.33 0.93
C THR A 125 -9.63 -7.97 0.43
N PHE A 126 -9.20 -7.11 1.35
CA PHE A 126 -8.81 -5.74 1.03
C PHE A 126 -7.32 -5.66 0.75
N SER A 127 -7.00 -5.14 -0.43
CA SER A 127 -5.61 -4.93 -0.86
C SER A 127 -5.26 -3.44 -0.85
N SER A 128 -3.96 -3.13 -0.78
CA SER A 128 -3.52 -1.74 -0.80
C SER A 128 -3.65 -1.13 -2.20
N THR A 129 -4.69 -0.32 -2.41
CA THR A 129 -4.93 0.47 -3.63
C THR A 129 -3.72 1.34 -3.97
N VAL A 130 -3.12 2.00 -2.98
CA VAL A 130 -1.98 2.92 -3.14
C VAL A 130 -0.75 2.21 -3.70
N VAL A 131 -0.42 1.03 -3.18
CA VAL A 131 0.75 0.26 -3.65
C VAL A 131 0.60 -0.13 -5.11
N VAL A 132 -0.59 -0.61 -5.50
CA VAL A 132 -0.85 -1.05 -6.89
C VAL A 132 -0.84 0.13 -7.85
N ILE A 133 -1.49 1.24 -7.50
CA ILE A 133 -1.48 2.45 -8.34
C ILE A 133 -0.05 2.95 -8.53
N LYS A 134 0.74 3.03 -7.47
CA LYS A 134 2.14 3.48 -7.57
C LYS A 134 3.00 2.55 -8.42
N LEU A 135 2.74 1.23 -8.35
CA LEU A 135 3.43 0.26 -9.19
C LEU A 135 3.05 0.41 -10.69
N LEU A 136 1.78 0.63 -10.98
CA LEU A 136 1.29 0.87 -12.35
C LEU A 136 1.86 2.18 -12.93
N ASP A 137 1.93 3.22 -12.10
CA ASP A 137 2.54 4.50 -12.45
C ASP A 137 4.04 4.35 -12.75
N GLN A 138 4.81 3.71 -11.88
CA GLN A 138 6.23 3.44 -12.10
C GLN A 138 6.51 2.65 -13.37
N LYS A 139 5.58 1.79 -13.77
CA LYS A 139 5.66 1.04 -15.03
C LYS A 139 5.20 1.83 -16.26
N GLY A 140 4.65 3.04 -16.08
CA GLY A 140 4.13 3.88 -17.17
C GLY A 140 2.91 3.28 -17.89
N VAL A 141 2.14 2.42 -17.20
CA VAL A 141 1.05 1.65 -17.82
C VAL A 141 -0.35 2.08 -17.39
N MET A 142 -0.48 3.22 -16.70
CA MET A 142 -1.74 3.75 -16.16
C MET A 142 -2.87 3.86 -17.21
N ASN A 143 -2.54 4.11 -18.47
CA ASN A 143 -3.51 4.23 -19.55
C ASN A 143 -3.92 2.88 -20.18
N ARG A 144 -3.30 1.77 -19.80
CA ARG A 144 -3.65 0.44 -20.29
C ARG A 144 -4.98 -0.04 -19.71
N LEU A 145 -5.74 -0.82 -20.49
CA LEU A 145 -7.05 -1.30 -20.11
C LEU A 145 -7.03 -2.06 -18.76
N TYR A 146 -6.07 -2.97 -18.59
CA TYR A 146 -5.94 -3.74 -17.35
C TYR A 146 -5.64 -2.86 -16.14
N ALA A 147 -4.81 -1.81 -16.29
CA ALA A 147 -4.53 -0.87 -15.22
C ALA A 147 -5.79 -0.09 -14.81
N ARG A 148 -6.55 0.40 -15.78
CA ARG A 148 -7.82 1.10 -15.56
C ARG A 148 -8.86 0.20 -14.87
N ILE A 149 -8.97 -1.07 -15.29
CA ILE A 149 -9.85 -2.05 -14.64
C ILE A 149 -9.41 -2.30 -13.21
N SER A 150 -8.11 -2.51 -12.96
CA SER A 150 -7.58 -2.72 -11.61
C SER A 150 -7.86 -1.54 -10.69
N ILE A 151 -7.61 -0.30 -11.14
CA ILE A 151 -7.89 0.91 -10.36
C ILE A 151 -9.38 1.02 -10.04
N ALA A 152 -10.25 0.80 -11.04
CA ALA A 152 -11.70 0.86 -10.84
C ALA A 152 -12.19 -0.23 -9.86
N LEU A 153 -11.58 -1.43 -9.89
CA LEU A 153 -11.87 -2.52 -8.97
C LEU A 153 -11.49 -2.16 -7.53
N PHE A 154 -10.28 -1.63 -7.32
CA PHE A 154 -9.83 -1.23 -5.98
C PHE A 154 -10.66 -0.08 -5.42
N LEU A 155 -11.01 0.92 -6.24
CA LEU A 155 -11.92 1.98 -5.80
C LEU A 155 -13.31 1.44 -5.43
N ALA A 156 -13.81 0.44 -6.14
CA ALA A 156 -15.07 -0.21 -5.78
C ALA A 156 -14.95 -0.97 -4.45
N GLN A 157 -13.81 -1.62 -4.17
CA GLN A 157 -13.53 -2.26 -2.88
C GLN A 157 -13.50 -1.22 -1.75
N ASP A 158 -12.80 -0.10 -1.94
CA ASP A 158 -12.70 0.96 -0.94
C ASP A 158 -14.08 1.52 -0.57
N ILE A 159 -14.99 1.65 -1.55
CA ILE A 159 -16.38 2.08 -1.30
C ILE A 159 -17.17 1.05 -0.49
N VAL A 160 -16.90 -0.24 -0.66
CA VAL A 160 -17.59 -1.32 0.08
C VAL A 160 -17.16 -1.39 1.55
N VAL A 161 -15.93 -0.92 1.86
CA VAL A 161 -15.37 -0.94 3.22
C VAL A 161 -15.85 0.22 4.08
N ILE A 162 -16.16 1.36 3.46
CA ILE A 162 -16.63 2.59 4.13
C ILE A 162 -18.09 2.43 4.53
#